data_0ec1dbc4da95b01749bbaeaa96866b5f
#
_entry.id   0ec1dbc4da95b01749bbaeaa96866b5f
#
_cell.length_a   1.000
_cell.length_b   1.000
_cell.length_c   1.000
_cell.angle_alpha   90.00
_cell.angle_beta   90.00
_cell.angle_gamma   90.00
#
_symmetry.space_group_name_H-M   'P 1'
#
loop_
_entity.id
_entity.type
_entity.pdbx_description
1 polymer ?
#
loop_
_entity_poly.entity_id
_entity_poly.type
_entity_poly.pdbx_seq_one_letter_code
_entity_poly.pdbx_strand_id
1 'polypeptide(L)'
;FCLMQAMQAPKKHARKRPHGDRVYLLHADELYYDMFGNNPDAQILKGKVSFLHQGSHLTCDSAYFYQASNSVKAFGHVHYRQGDTLSLTCNRAEYDGQMQMMRARKNVVLHHRRQTLRTDSLDFDRLYNMANFFDGGTLIDGKDKLVADWGEYHTETREAKFVYNVKLRSGKDVVTTDTLYYDVRKSKAHMVGPSKIVSGASVVKTENGYYDTKTDRAQLYGRSTVIDKDKTLTGDTLYYVKDGESTGYGNVVYVDKKSKNSLTCNYLRYNEKTGNGFATRNPVAIDYSQKDTLWVHSDTMRINTFHINTDSVYRKVHAYS
;
A
#
# COMPACT_ATOMS: atom_id res chain seq x y z
N PHE A 1 25.88 -78.42 2.87
CA PHE A 1 25.93 -76.99 3.23
C PHE A 1 25.60 -76.18 1.99
N CYS A 2 24.35 -75.73 1.88
CA CYS A 2 23.85 -74.89 0.77
C CYS A 2 23.80 -73.47 1.28
N LEU A 3 24.65 -72.58 0.72
CA LEU A 3 24.64 -71.13 0.99
C LEU A 3 23.60 -70.52 0.13
N MET A 4 22.48 -70.05 0.72
CA MET A 4 21.54 -69.16 0.10
C MET A 4 22.11 -67.71 0.07
N GLN A 5 22.53 -67.28 -1.11
CA GLN A 5 22.80 -65.85 -1.33
C GLN A 5 21.47 -65.08 -1.47
N ALA A 6 21.19 -64.20 -0.52
CA ALA A 6 20.07 -63.28 -0.60
C ALA A 6 20.32 -62.25 -1.71
N MET A 7 19.55 -62.31 -2.76
CA MET A 7 19.50 -61.26 -3.79
C MET A 7 18.91 -59.96 -3.20
N GLN A 8 19.77 -58.96 -3.00
CA GLN A 8 19.33 -57.62 -2.65
C GLN A 8 18.57 -57.00 -3.84
N ALA A 9 17.34 -56.61 -3.59
CA ALA A 9 16.54 -55.85 -4.56
C ALA A 9 17.22 -54.51 -4.94
N PRO A 10 17.16 -54.07 -6.21
CA PRO A 10 17.80 -52.84 -6.64
C PRO A 10 17.20 -51.66 -5.91
N LYS A 11 18.04 -50.90 -5.21
CA LYS A 11 17.66 -49.63 -4.59
C LYS A 11 17.11 -48.70 -5.69
N LYS A 12 15.81 -48.33 -5.61
CA LYS A 12 15.23 -47.28 -6.42
C LYS A 12 16.05 -46.00 -6.20
N HIS A 13 16.85 -45.62 -7.19
CA HIS A 13 17.50 -44.31 -7.19
C HIS A 13 16.39 -43.25 -7.19
N ALA A 14 16.25 -42.53 -6.07
CA ALA A 14 15.44 -41.32 -6.03
C ALA A 14 15.98 -40.38 -7.12
N ARG A 15 15.16 -40.06 -8.12
CA ARG A 15 15.49 -39.05 -9.11
C ARG A 15 15.83 -37.77 -8.35
N LYS A 16 17.11 -37.36 -8.37
CA LYS A 16 17.52 -36.02 -7.93
C LYS A 16 16.66 -35.01 -8.70
N ARG A 17 15.87 -34.24 -7.99
CA ARG A 17 15.18 -33.10 -8.59
C ARG A 17 16.25 -32.23 -9.26
N PRO A 18 16.08 -31.81 -10.51
CA PRO A 18 17.07 -30.95 -11.15
C PRO A 18 17.15 -29.62 -10.40
N HIS A 19 18.21 -29.44 -9.64
CA HIS A 19 18.64 -28.16 -9.08
C HIS A 19 19.63 -27.57 -10.08
N GLY A 20 19.12 -26.93 -11.14
CA GLY A 20 19.94 -26.28 -12.15
C GLY A 20 19.40 -24.90 -12.47
N ASP A 21 20.29 -23.99 -12.86
CA ASP A 21 19.96 -22.63 -13.29
C ASP A 21 19.22 -22.58 -14.65
N ARG A 22 18.71 -23.73 -15.12
CA ARG A 22 18.01 -23.86 -16.39
C ARG A 22 16.51 -23.97 -16.24
N VAL A 23 15.79 -23.39 -17.21
CA VAL A 23 14.36 -23.62 -17.40
C VAL A 23 14.20 -25.01 -18.02
N TYR A 24 13.35 -25.84 -17.42
CA TYR A 24 13.04 -27.19 -17.89
C TYR A 24 11.64 -27.22 -18.49
N LEU A 25 11.50 -27.66 -19.72
CA LEU A 25 10.23 -28.04 -20.30
C LEU A 25 9.74 -29.34 -19.64
N LEU A 26 8.57 -29.30 -19.02
CA LEU A 26 7.94 -30.46 -18.37
C LEU A 26 6.94 -31.13 -19.31
N HIS A 27 6.16 -30.35 -20.04
CA HIS A 27 5.10 -30.85 -20.92
C HIS A 27 4.80 -29.87 -22.05
N ALA A 28 4.46 -30.40 -23.21
CA ALA A 28 3.75 -29.79 -24.33
C ALA A 28 3.08 -30.89 -25.14
N ASP A 29 1.89 -30.66 -25.68
CA ASP A 29 1.22 -31.61 -26.55
C ASP A 29 1.95 -31.72 -27.91
N GLU A 30 2.48 -30.59 -28.41
CA GLU A 30 3.22 -30.48 -29.67
C GLU A 30 4.50 -29.70 -29.50
N LEU A 31 5.58 -30.16 -30.16
CA LEU A 31 6.87 -29.45 -30.23
C LEU A 31 7.37 -29.50 -31.66
N TYR A 32 7.73 -28.36 -32.26
CA TYR A 32 8.33 -28.28 -33.57
C TYR A 32 9.30 -27.10 -33.70
N TYR A 33 10.09 -27.09 -34.76
CA TYR A 33 10.99 -26.00 -35.10
C TYR A 33 10.55 -25.42 -36.46
N ASP A 34 10.59 -24.09 -36.57
CA ASP A 34 10.41 -23.40 -37.85
C ASP A 34 11.72 -22.65 -38.19
N MET A 35 12.64 -23.37 -38.80
CA MET A 35 13.97 -22.88 -39.16
C MET A 35 13.96 -21.75 -40.19
N PHE A 36 12.87 -21.58 -40.92
CA PHE A 36 12.70 -20.53 -41.94
C PHE A 36 11.70 -19.45 -41.55
N GLY A 37 11.13 -19.54 -40.36
CA GLY A 37 10.17 -18.59 -39.82
C GLY A 37 10.83 -17.42 -39.05
N ASN A 38 9.97 -16.65 -38.37
CA ASN A 38 10.43 -15.46 -37.62
C ASN A 38 11.18 -15.78 -36.32
N ASN A 39 11.19 -17.03 -35.86
CA ASN A 39 11.84 -17.45 -34.62
C ASN A 39 12.63 -18.77 -34.83
N PRO A 40 13.68 -18.76 -35.68
CA PRO A 40 14.39 -19.99 -36.08
C PRO A 40 15.10 -20.71 -34.92
N ASP A 41 15.46 -19.97 -33.84
CA ASP A 41 16.16 -20.52 -32.67
C ASP A 41 15.21 -21.01 -31.57
N ALA A 42 13.89 -20.89 -31.78
CA ALA A 42 12.89 -21.27 -30.79
C ALA A 42 12.36 -22.68 -31.02
N GLN A 43 12.19 -23.43 -29.95
CA GLN A 43 11.23 -24.52 -29.91
C GLN A 43 9.83 -23.95 -29.80
N ILE A 44 8.97 -24.23 -30.76
CA ILE A 44 7.57 -23.82 -30.78
C ILE A 44 6.75 -24.91 -30.12
N LEU A 45 6.09 -24.53 -29.00
CA LEU A 45 5.35 -25.43 -28.14
C LEU A 45 3.87 -25.08 -28.15
N LYS A 46 3.00 -26.08 -28.25
CA LYS A 46 1.56 -25.90 -28.19
C LYS A 46 0.90 -26.95 -27.30
N GLY A 47 -0.19 -26.54 -26.68
CA GLY A 47 -1.09 -27.35 -25.86
C GLY A 47 -0.49 -27.71 -24.48
N LYS A 48 -1.15 -27.25 -23.43
CA LYS A 48 -0.82 -27.53 -22.02
C LYS A 48 0.66 -27.38 -21.68
N VAL A 49 1.28 -26.33 -22.21
CA VAL A 49 2.72 -26.11 -22.04
C VAL A 49 3.04 -25.84 -20.59
N SER A 50 4.07 -26.50 -20.06
CA SER A 50 4.48 -26.40 -18.67
C SER A 50 5.98 -26.39 -18.52
N PHE A 51 6.49 -25.43 -17.73
CA PHE A 51 7.90 -25.26 -17.42
C PHE A 51 8.15 -25.28 -15.91
N LEU A 52 9.37 -25.66 -15.52
CA LEU A 52 9.90 -25.61 -14.16
C LEU A 52 11.22 -24.85 -14.15
N HIS A 53 11.38 -23.90 -13.24
CA HIS A 53 12.65 -23.25 -12.97
C HIS A 53 12.82 -22.97 -11.48
N GLN A 54 13.84 -23.59 -10.84
CA GLN A 54 14.17 -23.41 -9.42
C GLN A 54 12.93 -23.44 -8.49
N GLY A 55 12.06 -24.43 -8.68
CA GLY A 55 10.86 -24.63 -7.87
C GLY A 55 9.65 -23.75 -8.25
N SER A 56 9.79 -22.86 -9.25
CA SER A 56 8.67 -22.11 -9.80
C SER A 56 8.13 -22.79 -11.05
N HIS A 57 6.82 -22.76 -11.22
CA HIS A 57 6.10 -23.33 -12.37
C HIS A 57 5.50 -22.25 -13.23
N LEU A 58 5.62 -22.39 -14.56
CA LEU A 58 4.95 -21.56 -15.54
C LEU A 58 4.17 -22.46 -16.47
N THR A 59 2.87 -22.18 -16.67
CA THR A 59 2.00 -22.87 -17.62
C THR A 59 1.36 -21.88 -18.59
N CYS A 60 1.06 -22.31 -19.82
CA CYS A 60 0.41 -21.50 -20.85
C CYS A 60 -0.18 -22.36 -21.95
N ASP A 61 -0.91 -21.76 -22.89
CA ASP A 61 -1.47 -22.47 -24.05
C ASP A 61 -0.42 -22.77 -25.11
N SER A 62 0.52 -21.82 -25.35
CA SER A 62 1.62 -21.98 -26.30
C SER A 62 2.84 -21.17 -25.87
N ALA A 63 4.02 -21.54 -26.34
CA ALA A 63 5.25 -20.85 -26.02
C ALA A 63 6.31 -20.96 -27.11
N TYR A 64 7.20 -19.96 -27.14
CA TYR A 64 8.51 -20.06 -27.77
C TYR A 64 9.54 -20.28 -26.68
N PHE A 65 10.24 -21.39 -26.76
CA PHE A 65 11.31 -21.73 -25.80
C PHE A 65 12.67 -21.62 -26.47
N TYR A 66 13.48 -20.69 -25.97
CA TYR A 66 14.84 -20.43 -26.42
C TYR A 66 15.81 -21.11 -25.46
N GLN A 67 16.17 -22.35 -25.75
CA GLN A 67 16.98 -23.17 -24.82
C GLN A 67 18.40 -22.58 -24.63
N ALA A 68 19.00 -22.00 -25.66
CA ALA A 68 20.32 -21.40 -25.61
C ALA A 68 20.40 -20.19 -24.66
N SER A 69 19.41 -19.28 -24.71
CA SER A 69 19.28 -18.12 -23.84
C SER A 69 18.51 -18.37 -22.56
N ASN A 70 18.07 -19.62 -22.33
CA ASN A 70 17.32 -20.02 -21.15
C ASN A 70 16.05 -19.18 -20.93
N SER A 71 15.36 -18.81 -22.03
CA SER A 71 14.22 -17.90 -21.99
C SER A 71 12.96 -18.46 -22.63
N VAL A 72 11.79 -17.96 -22.21
CA VAL A 72 10.48 -18.40 -22.66
C VAL A 72 9.63 -17.19 -23.00
N LYS A 73 8.93 -17.22 -24.16
CA LYS A 73 7.80 -16.33 -24.46
C LYS A 73 6.53 -17.15 -24.41
N ALA A 74 5.68 -16.88 -23.43
CA ALA A 74 4.45 -17.62 -23.14
C ALA A 74 3.22 -16.83 -23.62
N PHE A 75 2.23 -17.52 -24.16
CA PHE A 75 1.01 -16.95 -24.75
C PHE A 75 -0.22 -17.75 -24.33
N GLY A 76 -1.29 -17.04 -24.01
CA GLY A 76 -2.59 -17.59 -23.64
C GLY A 76 -2.58 -18.22 -22.25
N HIS A 77 -3.53 -17.83 -21.42
CA HIS A 77 -3.75 -18.33 -20.05
C HIS A 77 -2.45 -18.57 -19.25
N VAL A 78 -1.51 -17.60 -19.37
CA VAL A 78 -0.22 -17.72 -18.67
C VAL A 78 -0.46 -17.71 -17.16
N HIS A 79 0.07 -18.73 -16.49
CA HIS A 79 0.01 -18.85 -15.05
C HIS A 79 1.39 -19.20 -14.48
N TYR A 80 1.92 -18.33 -13.64
CA TYR A 80 3.19 -18.52 -12.94
C TYR A 80 2.92 -18.71 -11.44
N ARG A 81 3.63 -19.65 -10.81
CA ARG A 81 3.57 -19.92 -9.37
C ARG A 81 4.96 -20.01 -8.78
N GLN A 82 5.15 -19.35 -7.62
CA GLN A 82 6.36 -19.43 -6.82
C GLN A 82 6.00 -19.78 -5.38
N GLY A 83 6.32 -21.01 -4.97
CA GLY A 83 5.85 -21.55 -3.70
C GLY A 83 4.31 -21.59 -3.61
N ASP A 84 3.80 -21.50 -2.39
CA ASP A 84 2.36 -21.58 -2.10
C ASP A 84 1.71 -20.21 -1.92
N THR A 85 2.50 -19.13 -1.90
CA THR A 85 2.02 -17.80 -1.52
C THR A 85 1.97 -16.79 -2.65
N LEU A 86 2.63 -17.09 -3.80
CA LEU A 86 2.68 -16.18 -4.93
C LEU A 86 2.21 -16.86 -6.20
N SER A 87 1.25 -16.23 -6.88
CA SER A 87 0.84 -16.60 -8.24
C SER A 87 0.62 -15.37 -9.10
N LEU A 88 0.92 -15.48 -10.38
CA LEU A 88 0.71 -14.43 -11.37
C LEU A 88 -0.01 -15.03 -12.59
N THR A 89 -1.05 -14.34 -13.05
CA THR A 89 -1.76 -14.68 -14.29
C THR A 89 -1.71 -13.53 -15.27
N CYS A 90 -1.63 -13.81 -16.57
CA CYS A 90 -1.67 -12.79 -17.63
C CYS A 90 -1.95 -13.43 -18.99
N ASN A 91 -2.11 -12.61 -20.03
CA ASN A 91 -2.30 -13.14 -21.38
C ASN A 91 -0.98 -13.44 -22.09
N ARG A 92 0.11 -12.73 -21.73
CA ARG A 92 1.44 -12.88 -22.33
C ARG A 92 2.51 -12.68 -21.28
N ALA A 93 3.56 -13.49 -21.32
CA ALA A 93 4.74 -13.29 -20.50
C ALA A 93 6.03 -13.60 -21.27
N GLU A 94 7.08 -12.85 -20.94
CA GLU A 94 8.44 -13.17 -21.29
C GLU A 94 9.19 -13.50 -19.99
N TYR A 95 9.79 -14.67 -19.93
CA TYR A 95 10.58 -15.10 -18.78
C TYR A 95 12.03 -15.32 -19.19
N ASP A 96 12.94 -14.59 -18.55
CA ASP A 96 14.37 -14.75 -18.68
C ASP A 96 14.89 -15.58 -17.49
N GLY A 97 15.31 -16.81 -17.75
CA GLY A 97 15.78 -17.73 -16.70
C GLY A 97 17.16 -17.39 -16.17
N GLN A 98 18.01 -16.65 -16.92
CA GLN A 98 19.34 -16.22 -16.44
C GLN A 98 19.18 -15.04 -15.47
N MET A 99 18.39 -14.05 -15.85
CA MET A 99 18.11 -12.87 -15.03
C MET A 99 16.99 -13.13 -13.97
N GLN A 100 16.28 -14.24 -14.08
CA GLN A 100 15.10 -14.57 -13.26
C GLN A 100 14.05 -13.46 -13.27
N MET A 101 13.88 -12.84 -14.43
CA MET A 101 12.98 -11.72 -14.68
C MET A 101 11.77 -12.17 -15.50
N MET A 102 10.57 -11.83 -15.03
CA MET A 102 9.33 -12.03 -15.80
C MET A 102 8.73 -10.69 -16.20
N ARG A 103 8.39 -10.55 -17.47
CA ARG A 103 7.63 -9.42 -18.02
C ARG A 103 6.25 -9.88 -18.41
N ALA A 104 5.27 -9.61 -17.56
CA ALA A 104 3.87 -9.98 -17.78
C ALA A 104 3.10 -8.82 -18.43
N ARG A 105 2.23 -9.13 -19.39
CA ARG A 105 1.49 -8.13 -20.18
C ARG A 105 0.06 -8.59 -20.43
N LYS A 106 -0.86 -7.61 -20.38
CA LYS A 106 -2.31 -7.70 -20.56
C LYS A 106 -3.01 -8.56 -19.52
N ASN A 107 -3.96 -7.94 -18.83
CA ASN A 107 -4.77 -8.56 -17.79
C ASN A 107 -3.92 -9.22 -16.69
N VAL A 108 -2.89 -8.52 -16.23
CA VAL A 108 -1.97 -9.06 -15.22
C VAL A 108 -2.61 -9.01 -13.85
N VAL A 109 -2.64 -10.16 -13.17
CA VAL A 109 -3.08 -10.28 -11.78
C VAL A 109 -2.00 -11.02 -11.00
N LEU A 110 -1.39 -10.33 -10.05
CA LEU A 110 -0.46 -10.90 -9.08
C LEU A 110 -1.18 -11.12 -7.75
N HIS A 111 -1.25 -12.35 -7.30
CA HIS A 111 -1.69 -12.70 -5.95
C HIS A 111 -0.48 -13.01 -5.09
N HIS A 112 -0.38 -12.34 -3.95
CA HIS A 112 0.60 -12.67 -2.94
C HIS A 112 -0.05 -12.70 -1.56
N ARG A 113 -0.20 -13.90 -0.99
CA ARG A 113 -0.96 -14.13 0.24
C ARG A 113 -2.40 -13.62 0.09
N ARG A 114 -2.79 -12.58 0.83
CA ARG A 114 -4.11 -11.95 0.74
C ARG A 114 -4.17 -10.71 -0.18
N GLN A 115 -3.01 -10.26 -0.66
CA GLN A 115 -2.92 -9.09 -1.53
C GLN A 115 -3.15 -9.48 -2.98
N THR A 116 -3.80 -8.57 -3.72
CA THR A 116 -3.99 -8.70 -5.17
C THR A 116 -3.56 -7.42 -5.86
N LEU A 117 -2.57 -7.52 -6.75
CA LEU A 117 -2.17 -6.43 -7.64
C LEU A 117 -2.71 -6.70 -9.04
N ARG A 118 -3.39 -5.71 -9.63
CA ARG A 118 -3.94 -5.74 -11.00
C ARG A 118 -3.34 -4.62 -11.83
N THR A 119 -2.90 -4.94 -13.03
CA THR A 119 -2.31 -3.99 -14.00
C THR A 119 -2.32 -4.59 -15.40
N ASP A 120 -1.94 -3.82 -16.41
CA ASP A 120 -1.71 -4.36 -17.75
C ASP A 120 -0.23 -4.62 -18.06
N SER A 121 0.69 -4.05 -17.27
CA SER A 121 2.14 -4.23 -17.44
C SER A 121 2.81 -4.42 -16.10
N LEU A 122 3.41 -5.60 -15.89
CA LEU A 122 4.14 -5.92 -14.66
C LEU A 122 5.47 -6.59 -15.00
N ASP A 123 6.53 -6.08 -14.41
CA ASP A 123 7.83 -6.71 -14.39
C ASP A 123 8.09 -7.29 -12.99
N PHE A 124 8.31 -8.59 -12.91
CA PHE A 124 8.59 -9.28 -11.66
C PHE A 124 10.02 -9.79 -11.64
N ASP A 125 10.84 -9.16 -10.77
CA ASP A 125 12.20 -9.58 -10.48
C ASP A 125 12.18 -10.59 -9.33
N ARG A 126 12.51 -11.84 -9.66
CA ARG A 126 12.51 -12.93 -8.70
C ARG A 126 13.71 -12.91 -7.77
N LEU A 127 14.86 -12.38 -8.21
CA LEU A 127 16.08 -12.27 -7.39
C LEU A 127 15.87 -11.28 -6.24
N TYR A 128 15.20 -10.17 -6.55
CA TYR A 128 14.92 -9.10 -5.57
C TYR A 128 13.51 -9.21 -4.97
N ASN A 129 12.70 -10.20 -5.38
CA ASN A 129 11.32 -10.37 -4.93
C ASN A 129 10.46 -9.11 -5.13
N MET A 130 10.65 -8.42 -6.25
CA MET A 130 10.06 -7.11 -6.52
C MET A 130 9.19 -7.13 -7.78
N ALA A 131 7.98 -6.65 -7.64
CA ALA A 131 7.02 -6.46 -8.73
C ALA A 131 6.87 -4.97 -9.03
N ASN A 132 7.09 -4.57 -10.28
CA ASN A 132 6.97 -3.19 -10.75
C ASN A 132 5.87 -3.10 -11.81
N PHE A 133 4.99 -2.09 -11.69
CA PHE A 133 4.02 -1.74 -12.72
C PHE A 133 4.18 -0.27 -13.13
N PHE A 134 3.86 0.07 -14.39
CA PHE A 134 4.12 1.39 -14.95
C PHE A 134 3.04 1.91 -15.91
N ASP A 135 1.95 1.17 -16.10
CA ASP A 135 0.79 1.56 -16.93
C ASP A 135 -0.49 1.64 -16.07
N GLY A 136 -0.34 2.15 -14.86
CA GLY A 136 -1.41 2.14 -13.88
C GLY A 136 -1.59 0.78 -13.20
N GLY A 137 -1.90 0.80 -11.92
CA GLY A 137 -2.11 -0.41 -11.14
C GLY A 137 -3.04 -0.21 -9.96
N THR A 138 -3.60 -1.32 -9.50
CA THR A 138 -4.47 -1.38 -8.33
C THR A 138 -4.00 -2.47 -7.40
N LEU A 139 -3.57 -2.11 -6.19
CA LEU A 139 -3.33 -3.05 -5.10
C LEU A 139 -4.56 -3.12 -4.18
N ILE A 140 -5.00 -4.33 -3.89
CA ILE A 140 -6.09 -4.62 -2.95
C ILE A 140 -5.50 -5.39 -1.76
N ASP A 141 -5.71 -4.89 -0.55
CA ASP A 141 -5.31 -5.53 0.71
C ASP A 141 -6.47 -5.49 1.71
N GLY A 142 -7.29 -6.53 1.72
CA GLY A 142 -8.51 -6.58 2.51
C GLY A 142 -9.50 -5.47 2.11
N LYS A 143 -9.79 -4.53 3.02
CA LYS A 143 -10.65 -3.36 2.76
C LYS A 143 -9.95 -2.23 2.00
N ASP A 144 -8.62 -2.26 1.95
CA ASP A 144 -7.80 -1.18 1.41
C ASP A 144 -7.61 -1.36 -0.10
N LYS A 145 -7.83 -0.30 -0.85
CA LYS A 145 -7.62 -0.25 -2.30
C LYS A 145 -6.71 0.94 -2.64
N LEU A 146 -5.54 0.63 -3.18
CA LEU A 146 -4.56 1.58 -3.67
C LEU A 146 -4.56 1.62 -5.20
N VAL A 147 -4.60 2.81 -5.76
CA VAL A 147 -4.48 3.05 -7.21
C VAL A 147 -3.37 4.07 -7.44
N ALA A 148 -2.52 3.85 -8.44
CA ALA A 148 -1.49 4.79 -8.86
C ALA A 148 -1.10 4.53 -10.31
N ASP A 149 -0.41 5.48 -10.95
CA ASP A 149 0.08 5.31 -12.31
C ASP A 149 1.32 4.42 -12.36
N TRP A 150 2.16 4.51 -11.34
CA TRP A 150 3.38 3.72 -11.18
C TRP A 150 3.49 3.16 -9.77
N GLY A 151 4.08 1.97 -9.63
CA GLY A 151 4.37 1.43 -8.32
C GLY A 151 5.27 0.20 -8.33
N GLU A 152 5.82 -0.07 -7.17
CA GLU A 152 6.59 -1.26 -6.86
C GLU A 152 6.05 -1.94 -5.59
N TYR A 153 6.11 -3.26 -5.57
CA TYR A 153 5.72 -4.07 -4.43
C TYR A 153 6.78 -5.12 -4.14
N HIS A 154 7.36 -5.07 -2.96
CA HIS A 154 8.35 -6.03 -2.50
C HIS A 154 7.66 -7.17 -1.76
N THR A 155 7.66 -8.37 -2.36
CA THR A 155 6.86 -9.50 -1.85
C THR A 155 7.40 -10.08 -0.54
N GLU A 156 8.70 -9.97 -0.26
CA GLU A 156 9.31 -10.46 0.97
C GLU A 156 9.09 -9.50 2.14
N THR A 157 9.44 -8.21 2.01
CA THR A 157 9.22 -7.21 3.05
C THR A 157 7.76 -6.82 3.18
N ARG A 158 6.97 -6.98 2.11
CA ARG A 158 5.57 -6.58 1.98
C ARG A 158 5.39 -5.07 2.09
N GLU A 159 6.36 -4.35 1.59
CA GLU A 159 6.35 -2.92 1.43
C GLU A 159 6.05 -2.55 -0.02
N ALA A 160 5.27 -1.51 -0.22
CA ALA A 160 4.94 -1.00 -1.53
C ALA A 160 5.22 0.50 -1.61
N LYS A 161 5.58 0.97 -2.80
CA LYS A 161 5.70 2.37 -3.15
C LYS A 161 4.81 2.65 -4.33
N PHE A 162 4.06 3.73 -4.26
CA PHE A 162 3.14 4.19 -5.30
C PHE A 162 3.46 5.65 -5.63
N VAL A 163 3.49 5.99 -6.90
CA VAL A 163 3.84 7.33 -7.37
C VAL A 163 2.87 7.75 -8.48
N TYR A 164 2.58 9.02 -8.50
CA TYR A 164 1.69 9.72 -9.42
C TYR A 164 0.22 9.29 -9.30
N ASN A 165 -0.63 10.28 -9.09
CA ASN A 165 -2.08 10.12 -8.95
C ASN A 165 -2.49 9.07 -7.90
N VAL A 166 -1.73 9.00 -6.79
CA VAL A 166 -1.94 7.98 -5.78
C VAL A 166 -3.23 8.22 -5.01
N LYS A 167 -4.05 7.19 -4.94
CA LYS A 167 -5.31 7.19 -4.19
C LYS A 167 -5.46 5.93 -3.38
N LEU A 168 -5.45 6.06 -2.05
CA LEU A 168 -5.77 5.01 -1.11
C LEU A 168 -7.22 5.18 -0.63
N ARG A 169 -8.02 4.14 -0.76
CA ARG A 169 -9.34 4.02 -0.12
C ARG A 169 -9.27 2.99 0.98
N SER A 170 -9.66 3.37 2.20
CA SER A 170 -9.72 2.50 3.36
C SER A 170 -11.07 2.70 4.05
N GLY A 171 -12.01 1.78 3.84
CA GLY A 171 -13.38 1.98 4.31
C GLY A 171 -14.03 3.24 3.70
N LYS A 172 -14.36 4.20 4.54
CA LYS A 172 -14.94 5.50 4.13
C LYS A 172 -13.89 6.57 3.81
N ASP A 173 -12.65 6.32 4.19
CA ASP A 173 -11.58 7.30 4.10
C ASP A 173 -10.88 7.22 2.74
N VAL A 174 -10.52 8.38 2.23
CA VAL A 174 -9.83 8.53 0.95
C VAL A 174 -8.60 9.40 1.16
N VAL A 175 -7.43 8.82 0.90
CA VAL A 175 -6.15 9.53 0.87
C VAL A 175 -5.76 9.77 -0.59
N THR A 176 -5.37 11.00 -0.93
CA THR A 176 -4.72 11.35 -2.19
C THR A 176 -3.38 11.99 -1.91
N THR A 177 -2.35 11.63 -2.67
CA THR A 177 -0.98 12.11 -2.48
C THR A 177 -0.18 11.93 -3.78
N ASP A 178 0.99 12.54 -3.89
CA ASP A 178 1.90 12.31 -5.02
C ASP A 178 2.66 11.00 -4.87
N THR A 179 3.15 10.73 -3.67
CA THR A 179 3.91 9.51 -3.35
C THR A 179 3.40 8.89 -2.05
N LEU A 180 3.19 7.58 -2.07
CA LEU A 180 2.76 6.81 -0.93
C LEU A 180 3.67 5.59 -0.74
N TYR A 181 4.22 5.44 0.46
CA TYR A 181 4.82 4.20 0.92
C TYR A 181 3.80 3.46 1.80
N TYR A 182 3.56 2.19 1.53
CA TYR A 182 2.57 1.40 2.25
C TYR A 182 3.18 0.13 2.83
N ASP A 183 3.19 0.03 4.17
CA ASP A 183 3.58 -1.19 4.88
C ASP A 183 2.34 -2.07 5.07
N VAL A 184 2.24 -3.11 4.25
CA VAL A 184 1.10 -4.05 4.24
C VAL A 184 0.99 -4.81 5.57
N ARG A 185 2.11 -5.10 6.26
CA ARG A 185 2.10 -5.82 7.54
C ARG A 185 1.52 -4.97 8.66
N LYS A 186 1.89 -3.71 8.69
CA LYS A 186 1.48 -2.75 9.72
C LYS A 186 0.20 -2.01 9.35
N SER A 187 -0.24 -2.08 8.08
CA SER A 187 -1.35 -1.28 7.53
C SER A 187 -1.13 0.22 7.71
N LYS A 188 0.11 0.67 7.48
CA LYS A 188 0.54 2.06 7.61
C LYS A 188 0.91 2.65 6.26
N ALA A 189 0.34 3.80 5.98
CA ALA A 189 0.64 4.62 4.81
C ALA A 189 1.51 5.81 5.24
N HIS A 190 2.59 6.07 4.51
CA HIS A 190 3.42 7.27 4.62
C HIS A 190 3.22 8.09 3.35
N MET A 191 2.62 9.24 3.49
CA MET A 191 2.35 10.21 2.43
C MET A 191 3.51 11.19 2.30
N VAL A 192 3.96 11.45 1.09
CA VAL A 192 5.04 12.40 0.79
C VAL A 192 4.59 13.31 -0.35
N GLY A 193 4.72 14.62 -0.15
CA GLY A 193 4.19 15.66 -1.03
C GLY A 193 2.75 16.06 -0.70
N PRO A 194 2.16 16.99 -1.46
CA PRO A 194 0.81 17.50 -1.22
C PRO A 194 -0.21 16.39 -1.06
N SER A 195 -0.75 16.27 0.14
CA SER A 195 -1.60 15.15 0.53
C SER A 195 -2.91 15.63 1.14
N LYS A 196 -3.99 14.88 0.84
CA LYS A 196 -5.33 15.15 1.36
C LYS A 196 -5.94 13.84 1.86
N ILE A 197 -6.47 13.85 3.08
CA ILE A 197 -7.29 12.77 3.64
C ILE A 197 -8.71 13.30 3.77
N VAL A 198 -9.68 12.58 3.22
CA VAL A 198 -11.11 12.87 3.36
C VAL A 198 -11.76 11.75 4.15
N SER A 199 -12.36 12.09 5.28
CA SER A 199 -13.03 11.16 6.19
C SER A 199 -14.39 11.73 6.61
N GLY A 200 -15.45 11.35 5.90
CA GLY A 200 -16.77 11.96 6.05
C GLY A 200 -16.76 13.45 5.73
N ALA A 201 -17.13 14.31 6.70
CA ALA A 201 -17.09 15.76 6.57
C ALA A 201 -15.69 16.36 6.84
N SER A 202 -14.78 15.59 7.42
CA SER A 202 -13.46 16.06 7.81
C SER A 202 -12.49 15.97 6.63
N VAL A 203 -11.65 16.99 6.48
CA VAL A 203 -10.60 17.07 5.46
C VAL A 203 -9.28 17.43 6.14
N VAL A 204 -8.28 16.58 5.93
CA VAL A 204 -6.90 16.85 6.36
C VAL A 204 -6.07 17.24 5.15
N LYS A 205 -5.23 18.25 5.29
CA LYS A 205 -4.22 18.65 4.31
C LYS A 205 -2.85 18.66 4.96
N THR A 206 -1.87 18.06 4.30
CA THR A 206 -0.49 17.94 4.81
C THR A 206 0.50 17.78 3.64
N GLU A 207 1.76 18.08 3.87
CA GLU A 207 2.87 17.81 2.93
C GLU A 207 3.59 16.51 3.26
N ASN A 208 3.48 16.02 4.49
CA ASN A 208 4.11 14.80 4.96
C ASN A 208 3.32 14.23 6.14
N GLY A 209 3.11 12.92 6.15
CA GLY A 209 2.40 12.32 7.27
C GLY A 209 2.22 10.82 7.15
N TYR A 210 1.87 10.22 8.26
CA TYR A 210 1.53 8.81 8.38
C TYR A 210 0.04 8.65 8.66
N TYR A 211 -0.57 7.68 8.03
CA TYR A 211 -1.96 7.27 8.26
C TYR A 211 -2.01 5.78 8.56
N ASP A 212 -2.65 5.41 9.66
CA ASP A 212 -2.87 4.03 10.06
C ASP A 212 -4.29 3.61 9.66
N THR A 213 -4.41 2.71 8.68
CA THR A 213 -5.71 2.29 8.11
C THR A 213 -6.50 1.36 9.02
N LYS A 214 -5.91 0.86 10.13
CA LYS A 214 -6.59 0.04 11.13
C LYS A 214 -7.23 0.88 12.23
N THR A 215 -6.54 1.94 12.63
CA THR A 215 -6.93 2.74 13.81
C THR A 215 -7.47 4.11 13.45
N ASP A 216 -7.45 4.48 12.15
CA ASP A 216 -7.87 5.76 11.60
C ASP A 216 -7.16 6.95 12.29
N ARG A 217 -5.86 6.75 12.59
CA ARG A 217 -5.00 7.76 13.21
C ARG A 217 -4.04 8.34 12.20
N ALA A 218 -3.85 9.66 12.26
CA ALA A 218 -2.88 10.36 11.43
C ALA A 218 -1.82 11.07 12.28
N GLN A 219 -0.57 11.03 11.82
CA GLN A 219 0.54 11.83 12.33
C GLN A 219 1.00 12.72 11.18
N LEU A 220 0.84 14.03 11.33
CA LEU A 220 1.00 15.00 10.25
C LEU A 220 2.14 15.94 10.59
N TYR A 221 2.99 16.21 9.61
CA TYR A 221 4.17 17.04 9.77
C TYR A 221 4.22 18.15 8.70
N GLY A 222 4.85 19.27 9.02
CA GLY A 222 5.03 20.38 8.07
C GLY A 222 3.73 21.16 7.85
N ARG A 223 3.32 21.97 8.84
CA ARG A 223 2.18 22.89 8.77
C ARG A 223 0.90 22.27 8.21
N SER A 224 0.38 21.31 8.91
CA SER A 224 -0.80 20.56 8.52
C SER A 224 -2.09 21.22 9.02
N THR A 225 -3.20 20.98 8.31
CA THR A 225 -4.52 21.53 8.63
C THR A 225 -5.57 20.44 8.63
N VAL A 226 -6.37 20.39 9.68
CA VAL A 226 -7.59 19.56 9.80
C VAL A 226 -8.80 20.49 9.75
N ILE A 227 -9.71 20.22 8.84
CA ILE A 227 -10.96 20.98 8.66
C ILE A 227 -12.12 20.04 8.94
N ASP A 228 -12.98 20.38 9.89
CA ASP A 228 -14.21 19.66 10.17
C ASP A 228 -15.37 20.65 10.26
N LYS A 229 -16.24 20.65 9.26
CA LYS A 229 -17.35 21.60 9.12
C LYS A 229 -16.85 23.05 9.27
N ASP A 230 -17.26 23.71 10.35
CA ASP A 230 -16.92 25.11 10.65
C ASP A 230 -15.64 25.26 11.49
N LYS A 231 -14.98 24.15 11.83
CA LYS A 231 -13.78 24.13 12.67
C LYS A 231 -12.54 23.84 11.84
N THR A 232 -11.46 24.54 12.18
CA THR A 232 -10.15 24.34 11.56
C THR A 232 -9.07 24.26 12.63
N LEU A 233 -8.24 23.24 12.57
CA LEU A 233 -7.06 23.07 13.40
C LEU A 233 -5.83 23.06 12.50
N THR A 234 -4.89 23.96 12.73
CA THR A 234 -3.60 24.03 12.01
C THR A 234 -2.45 23.98 13.00
N GLY A 235 -1.38 23.29 12.67
CA GLY A 235 -0.18 23.20 13.51
C GLY A 235 1.02 22.67 12.73
N ASP A 236 2.23 22.83 13.27
CA ASP A 236 3.45 22.37 12.64
C ASP A 236 3.55 20.84 12.71
N THR A 237 3.03 20.26 13.80
CA THR A 237 2.85 18.80 13.95
C THR A 237 1.48 18.53 14.57
N LEU A 238 0.70 17.65 13.94
CA LEU A 238 -0.61 17.24 14.45
C LEU A 238 -0.66 15.71 14.59
N TYR A 239 -1.10 15.25 15.76
CA TYR A 239 -1.54 13.88 15.99
C TYR A 239 -3.06 13.88 16.02
N TYR A 240 -3.67 13.46 14.92
CA TYR A 240 -5.11 13.50 14.73
C TYR A 240 -5.74 12.14 15.00
N VAL A 241 -6.80 12.13 15.79
CA VAL A 241 -7.64 10.97 16.06
C VAL A 241 -9.09 11.40 15.85
N LYS A 242 -9.73 10.85 14.84
CA LYS A 242 -11.13 11.12 14.55
C LYS A 242 -12.01 10.72 15.74
N ASP A 243 -12.96 11.59 16.11
CA ASP A 243 -13.86 11.40 17.26
C ASP A 243 -13.12 11.10 18.58
N GLY A 244 -11.87 11.54 18.71
CA GLY A 244 -11.00 11.26 19.83
C GLY A 244 -10.19 12.46 20.31
N GLU A 245 -9.11 12.16 21.04
CA GLU A 245 -8.18 13.17 21.51
C GLU A 245 -7.08 13.41 20.47
N SER A 246 -7.02 14.64 19.97
CA SER A 246 -6.00 15.12 19.04
C SER A 246 -5.03 16.07 19.74
N THR A 247 -3.77 16.12 19.29
CA THR A 247 -2.72 16.95 19.87
C THR A 247 -2.04 17.75 18.77
N GLY A 248 -1.82 19.04 19.01
CA GLY A 248 -1.08 19.93 18.11
C GLY A 248 0.14 20.52 18.79
N TYR A 249 1.24 20.62 18.03
CA TYR A 249 2.50 21.22 18.47
C TYR A 249 2.98 22.26 17.45
N GLY A 250 3.50 23.35 17.96
CA GLY A 250 4.11 24.45 17.19
C GLY A 250 3.10 25.25 16.40
N ASN A 251 3.03 26.56 16.65
CA ASN A 251 2.19 27.50 15.93
C ASN A 251 0.76 26.99 15.72
N VAL A 252 0.16 26.43 16.77
CA VAL A 252 -1.18 25.85 16.69
C VAL A 252 -2.21 26.97 16.59
N VAL A 253 -3.12 26.84 15.62
CA VAL A 253 -4.25 27.75 15.43
C VAL A 253 -5.53 26.93 15.32
N TYR A 254 -6.45 27.15 16.23
CA TYR A 254 -7.80 26.59 16.19
C TYR A 254 -8.81 27.72 15.90
N VAL A 255 -9.71 27.49 14.98
CA VAL A 255 -10.79 28.44 14.61
C VAL A 255 -12.11 27.70 14.58
N ASP A 256 -13.11 28.22 15.30
CA ASP A 256 -14.51 27.80 15.21
C ASP A 256 -15.35 28.95 14.62
N LYS A 257 -15.63 28.84 13.33
CA LYS A 257 -16.35 29.91 12.59
C LYS A 257 -17.80 30.05 13.06
N LYS A 258 -18.45 28.94 13.43
CA LYS A 258 -19.83 28.94 13.91
C LYS A 258 -19.93 29.66 15.26
N SER A 259 -19.06 29.34 16.17
CA SER A 259 -19.00 29.96 17.50
C SER A 259 -18.28 31.31 17.50
N LYS A 260 -17.70 31.72 16.39
CA LYS A 260 -16.92 32.97 16.21
C LYS A 260 -15.83 33.13 17.27
N ASN A 261 -15.00 32.10 17.42
CA ASN A 261 -13.85 32.12 18.32
C ASN A 261 -12.62 31.46 17.69
N SER A 262 -11.48 31.81 18.24
CA SER A 262 -10.20 31.21 17.87
C SER A 262 -9.28 31.07 19.09
N LEU A 263 -8.33 30.14 18.96
CA LEU A 263 -7.29 29.91 19.95
C LEU A 263 -5.96 29.72 19.22
N THR A 264 -4.94 30.45 19.65
CA THR A 264 -3.56 30.24 19.22
C THR A 264 -2.70 29.78 20.40
N CYS A 265 -1.75 28.88 20.18
CA CYS A 265 -0.82 28.39 21.20
C CYS A 265 0.32 27.61 20.56
N ASN A 266 1.30 27.15 21.37
CA ASN A 266 2.34 26.24 20.88
C ASN A 266 2.12 24.77 21.28
N TYR A 267 1.11 24.50 22.11
CA TYR A 267 0.65 23.15 22.45
C TYR A 267 -0.83 23.16 22.70
N LEU A 268 -1.56 22.29 21.99
CA LEU A 268 -2.99 22.06 22.14
C LEU A 268 -3.27 20.57 22.28
N ARG A 269 -4.10 20.19 23.26
CA ARG A 269 -4.75 18.90 23.35
C ARG A 269 -6.25 19.12 23.33
N TYR A 270 -6.95 18.49 22.41
CA TYR A 270 -8.39 18.68 22.20
C TYR A 270 -9.07 17.35 21.95
N ASN A 271 -10.14 17.11 22.66
CA ASN A 271 -10.97 15.92 22.47
C ASN A 271 -12.23 16.33 21.68
N GLU A 272 -12.32 15.82 20.44
CA GLU A 272 -13.39 16.18 19.53
C GLU A 272 -14.77 15.74 20.01
N LYS A 273 -14.84 14.57 20.65
CA LYS A 273 -16.10 13.98 21.17
C LYS A 273 -16.65 14.74 22.38
N THR A 274 -15.79 15.13 23.30
CA THR A 274 -16.21 15.83 24.52
C THR A 274 -16.19 17.34 24.37
N GLY A 275 -15.44 17.87 23.41
CA GLY A 275 -15.21 19.30 23.23
C GLY A 275 -14.27 19.92 24.28
N ASN A 276 -13.64 19.08 25.13
CA ASN A 276 -12.71 19.54 26.16
C ASN A 276 -11.31 19.75 25.56
N GLY A 277 -10.59 20.74 26.08
CA GLY A 277 -9.26 21.08 25.59
C GLY A 277 -8.32 21.59 26.67
N PHE A 278 -7.05 21.54 26.33
CA PHE A 278 -5.95 22.09 27.14
C PHE A 278 -4.95 22.74 26.21
N ALA A 279 -4.67 24.02 26.44
CA ALA A 279 -3.71 24.80 25.66
C ALA A 279 -2.67 25.41 26.57
N THR A 280 -1.41 25.41 26.13
CA THR A 280 -0.30 26.01 26.90
C THR A 280 0.79 26.52 25.94
N ARG A 281 1.81 27.15 26.50
CA ARG A 281 2.89 27.84 25.79
C ARG A 281 2.35 29.03 24.99
N ASN A 282 2.00 30.09 25.74
CA ASN A 282 1.44 31.35 25.27
C ASN A 282 0.08 31.19 24.54
N PRO A 283 -0.94 30.56 25.18
CA PRO A 283 -2.26 30.53 24.58
C PRO A 283 -2.92 31.91 24.56
N VAL A 284 -3.54 32.23 23.42
CA VAL A 284 -4.36 33.43 23.25
C VAL A 284 -5.70 33.00 22.70
N ALA A 285 -6.78 33.20 23.46
CA ALA A 285 -8.14 32.95 23.02
C ALA A 285 -8.80 34.27 22.61
N ILE A 286 -9.53 34.24 21.51
CA ILE A 286 -10.23 35.38 20.96
C ILE A 286 -11.70 34.99 20.75
N ASP A 287 -12.62 35.75 21.32
CA ASP A 287 -14.05 35.66 21.09
C ASP A 287 -14.56 36.93 20.40
N TYR A 288 -15.05 36.76 19.21
CA TYR A 288 -15.64 37.82 18.36
C TYR A 288 -17.12 37.55 18.06
N SER A 289 -17.78 36.79 18.92
CA SER A 289 -19.22 36.50 18.80
C SER A 289 -20.12 37.67 19.11
N GLN A 290 -19.62 38.64 19.90
CA GLN A 290 -20.32 39.85 20.30
C GLN A 290 -19.83 41.06 19.52
N LYS A 291 -20.43 42.23 19.81
CA LYS A 291 -20.04 43.52 19.19
C LYS A 291 -18.57 43.85 19.48
N ASP A 292 -18.15 43.63 20.71
CA ASP A 292 -16.78 43.84 21.16
C ASP A 292 -16.03 42.51 21.19
N THR A 293 -14.77 42.52 20.74
CA THR A 293 -13.92 41.34 20.70
C THR A 293 -13.21 41.15 22.05
N LEU A 294 -13.38 39.99 22.66
CA LEU A 294 -12.70 39.64 23.89
C LEU A 294 -11.38 38.90 23.57
N TRP A 295 -10.29 39.34 24.18
CA TRP A 295 -8.98 38.70 24.12
C TRP A 295 -8.60 38.18 25.51
N VAL A 296 -8.19 36.92 25.61
CA VAL A 296 -7.71 36.31 26.84
C VAL A 296 -6.34 35.75 26.58
N HIS A 297 -5.36 36.17 27.35
CA HIS A 297 -3.98 35.67 27.32
C HIS A 297 -3.62 35.07 28.68
N SER A 298 -2.87 33.96 28.68
CA SER A 298 -2.41 33.30 29.91
C SER A 298 -1.24 32.34 29.62
N ASP A 299 -0.64 31.71 30.63
CA ASP A 299 0.35 30.66 30.43
C ASP A 299 -0.28 29.31 30.04
N THR A 300 -1.49 29.07 30.58
CA THR A 300 -2.25 27.84 30.33
C THR A 300 -3.75 28.12 30.32
N MET A 301 -4.47 27.43 29.43
CA MET A 301 -5.92 27.47 29.38
C MET A 301 -6.51 26.05 29.42
N ARG A 302 -7.59 25.88 30.17
CA ARG A 302 -8.43 24.69 30.15
C ARG A 302 -9.81 25.06 29.62
N ILE A 303 -10.27 24.27 28.64
CA ILE A 303 -11.58 24.41 28.00
C ILE A 303 -12.44 23.24 28.44
N ASN A 304 -13.52 23.51 29.13
CA ASN A 304 -14.51 22.49 29.52
C ASN A 304 -15.81 22.79 28.77
N THR A 305 -16.35 21.79 28.11
CA THR A 305 -17.59 21.85 27.35
C THR A 305 -18.71 21.16 28.14
N PHE A 306 -19.81 21.85 28.31
CA PHE A 306 -20.99 21.36 29.04
C PHE A 306 -22.19 21.33 28.10
N HIS A 307 -22.88 20.22 28.08
CA HIS A 307 -24.12 20.02 27.33
C HIS A 307 -25.31 20.31 28.26
N ILE A 308 -26.13 21.29 27.92
CA ILE A 308 -27.36 21.60 28.64
C ILE A 308 -28.49 20.69 28.15
N ASN A 309 -28.55 20.47 26.84
CA ASN A 309 -29.41 19.53 26.12
C ASN A 309 -28.78 19.11 24.82
N THR A 310 -29.49 18.37 23.95
CA THR A 310 -28.99 17.88 22.66
C THR A 310 -28.47 18.99 21.75
N ASP A 311 -29.01 20.20 21.85
CA ASP A 311 -28.74 21.31 20.91
C ASP A 311 -28.01 22.49 21.55
N SER A 312 -27.89 22.51 22.87
CA SER A 312 -27.34 23.63 23.64
C SER A 312 -26.08 23.25 24.38
N VAL A 313 -24.99 23.92 24.00
CA VAL A 313 -23.64 23.69 24.57
C VAL A 313 -23.05 25.03 25.03
N TYR A 314 -22.50 25.05 26.24
CA TYR A 314 -21.65 26.15 26.67
C TYR A 314 -20.24 25.68 27.00
N ARG A 315 -19.26 26.57 26.83
CA ARG A 315 -17.87 26.33 27.14
C ARG A 315 -17.40 27.25 28.25
N LYS A 316 -16.67 26.68 29.18
CA LYS A 316 -16.01 27.41 30.26
C LYS A 316 -14.50 27.37 30.04
N VAL A 317 -13.90 28.54 29.91
CA VAL A 317 -12.44 28.67 29.79
C VAL A 317 -11.88 29.12 31.12
N HIS A 318 -10.92 28.36 31.62
CA HIS A 318 -10.11 28.72 32.80
C HIS A 318 -8.72 29.11 32.33
N ALA A 319 -8.34 30.33 32.56
CA ALA A 319 -7.00 30.86 32.27
C ALA A 319 -6.17 30.86 33.53
N TYR A 320 -4.92 30.42 33.45
CA TYR A 320 -3.97 30.36 34.53
C TYR A 320 -2.68 31.08 34.11
N SER A 321 -2.19 32.00 34.92
CA SER A 321 -0.93 32.71 34.79
C SER A 321 -0.02 32.36 35.96
#